data_fd8e340c6d4214ff9027dc4a900edd90
#
_entry.id   fd8e340c6d4214ff9027dc4a900edd90
#
_cell.length_a   1.000
_cell.length_b   1.000
_cell.length_c   1.000
_cell.angle_alpha   90.00
_cell.angle_beta   90.00
_cell.angle_gamma   90.00
#
_symmetry.space_group_name_H-M   'P 1'
#
loop_
_entity.id
_entity.type
_entity.pdbx_description
1 polymer ?
#
loop_
_entity_poly.entity_id
_entity_poly.type
_entity_poly.pdbx_seq_one_letter_code
_entity_poly.pdbx_strand_id
1 'polypeptide(L)'
;MAALPAEARSLTGQRVPPRQTIRLGGARLLCVSGVGQARAHSAADQLLGQGAQALVSWGTAGALERTLTAGTLILPTTVTDLTRTFYVDPAWHGRIRGVLKDRLPVE
;
A
#
# COMPACT_ATOMS: atom_id res chain seq x y z
N MET A 1 -3.36 -0.23 3.84
CA MET A 1 -3.55 1.22 4.03
C MET A 1 -3.48 1.91 2.68
N ALA A 2 -4.40 2.81 2.41
CA ALA A 2 -4.41 3.65 1.21
C ALA A 2 -4.55 5.13 1.62
N ALA A 3 -3.98 6.05 0.87
CA ALA A 3 -4.08 7.47 1.18
C ALA A 3 -5.42 8.07 0.75
N LEU A 4 -5.93 7.64 -0.40
CA LEU A 4 -7.13 8.21 -1.02
C LEU A 4 -8.27 7.19 -1.12
N PRO A 5 -9.54 7.64 -1.04
CA PRO A 5 -10.70 6.77 -1.25
C PRO A 5 -10.70 6.07 -2.62
N ALA A 6 -10.22 6.73 -3.68
CA ALA A 6 -10.12 6.14 -5.01
C ALA A 6 -9.14 4.94 -5.04
N GLU A 7 -8.02 5.04 -4.33
CA GLU A 7 -7.05 3.96 -4.20
C GLU A 7 -7.63 2.78 -3.42
N ALA A 8 -8.33 3.05 -2.32
CA ALA A 8 -9.03 2.02 -1.56
C ALA A 8 -10.11 1.33 -2.41
N ARG A 9 -10.84 2.09 -3.23
CA ARG A 9 -11.87 1.54 -4.13
C ARG A 9 -11.26 0.57 -5.16
N SER A 10 -10.04 0.82 -5.62
CA SER A 10 -9.36 -0.10 -6.56
C SER A 10 -9.10 -1.48 -5.95
N LEU A 11 -8.94 -1.56 -4.62
CA LEU A 11 -8.75 -2.81 -3.90
C LEU A 11 -10.06 -3.55 -3.58
N THR A 12 -11.13 -2.81 -3.32
CA THR A 12 -12.34 -3.37 -2.72
C THR A 12 -13.55 -3.35 -3.65
N GLY A 13 -13.51 -2.54 -4.71
CA GLY A 13 -14.68 -2.21 -5.52
C GLY A 13 -15.73 -1.36 -4.80
N GLN A 14 -15.51 -1.02 -3.54
CA GLN A 14 -16.45 -0.28 -2.69
C GLN A 14 -15.88 1.06 -2.25
N ARG A 15 -16.76 1.98 -1.91
CA ARG A 15 -16.37 3.24 -1.29
C ARG A 15 -16.00 3.01 0.17
N VAL A 16 -14.81 3.44 0.54
CA VAL A 16 -14.34 3.38 1.92
C VAL A 16 -14.27 4.79 2.48
N PRO A 17 -14.97 5.08 3.59
CA PRO A 17 -14.92 6.39 4.22
C PRO A 17 -13.51 6.72 4.73
N PRO A 18 -13.08 7.99 4.67
CA PRO A 18 -11.80 8.41 5.25
C PRO A 18 -11.74 8.15 6.75
N ARG A 19 -10.55 7.81 7.24
CA ARG A 19 -10.23 7.60 8.66
C ARG A 19 -10.99 6.45 9.35
N GLN A 20 -11.64 5.60 8.58
CA GLN A 20 -12.27 4.40 9.09
C GLN A 20 -11.49 3.17 8.70
N THR A 21 -11.48 2.17 9.58
CA THR A 21 -10.96 0.84 9.29
C THR A 21 -12.11 -0.08 8.96
N ILE A 22 -12.01 -0.77 7.84
CA ILE A 22 -12.96 -1.79 7.44
C ILE A 22 -12.28 -3.16 7.33
N ARG A 23 -13.04 -4.23 7.53
CA ARG A 23 -12.59 -5.61 7.27
C ARG A 23 -12.84 -5.97 5.81
N LEU A 24 -11.82 -6.60 5.20
CA LEU A 24 -11.88 -7.08 3.80
C LEU A 24 -12.12 -8.59 3.71
N GLY A 25 -12.54 -9.21 4.78
CA GLY A 25 -12.60 -10.67 4.87
C GLY A 25 -11.28 -11.31 5.31
N GLY A 26 -11.37 -12.46 5.99
CA GLY A 26 -10.21 -13.05 6.64
C GLY A 26 -9.59 -12.11 7.67
N ALA A 27 -8.28 -12.13 7.79
CA ALA A 27 -7.52 -11.30 8.73
C ALA A 27 -7.04 -9.97 8.11
N ARG A 28 -7.74 -9.43 7.10
CA ARG A 28 -7.34 -8.22 6.40
C ARG A 28 -8.15 -7.01 6.84
N LEU A 29 -7.45 -5.91 7.09
CA LEU A 29 -8.01 -4.62 7.45
C LEU A 29 -7.58 -3.57 6.42
N LEU A 30 -8.44 -2.62 6.12
CA LEU A 30 -8.14 -1.48 5.27
C LEU A 30 -8.51 -0.19 5.98
N CYS A 31 -7.58 0.76 6.00
CA CYS A 31 -7.79 2.12 6.46
C CYS A 31 -7.41 3.12 5.36
N VAL A 32 -8.27 4.10 5.13
CA VAL A 32 -7.97 5.27 4.28
C VAL A 32 -7.43 6.37 5.16
N SER A 33 -6.14 6.65 5.05
CA SER A 33 -5.44 7.57 5.94
C SER A 33 -5.69 9.05 5.63
N GLY A 34 -5.88 9.40 4.38
CA GLY A 34 -5.68 10.75 3.87
C GLY A 34 -4.22 10.98 3.51
N VAL A 35 -3.93 12.11 2.87
CA VAL A 35 -2.60 12.47 2.37
C VAL A 35 -1.74 13.06 3.49
N GLY A 36 -0.46 12.72 3.48
CA GLY A 36 0.55 13.28 4.37
C GLY A 36 1.06 12.32 5.44
N GLN A 37 2.28 12.59 5.90
CA GLN A 37 3.01 11.73 6.82
C GLN A 37 2.28 11.51 8.16
N ALA A 38 1.75 12.57 8.76
CA ALA A 38 1.05 12.48 10.05
C ALA A 38 -0.20 11.61 9.97
N ARG A 39 -0.95 11.71 8.86
CA ARG A 39 -2.15 10.90 8.63
C ARG A 39 -1.81 9.45 8.35
N ALA A 40 -0.76 9.21 7.57
CA ALA A 40 -0.26 7.86 7.31
C ALA A 40 0.20 7.18 8.61
N HIS A 41 0.93 7.88 9.47
CA HIS A 41 1.36 7.39 10.77
C HIS A 41 0.18 7.03 11.68
N SER A 42 -0.80 7.93 11.78
CA SER A 42 -2.02 7.69 12.56
C SER A 42 -2.82 6.48 12.07
N ALA A 43 -2.93 6.29 10.76
CA ALA A 43 -3.60 5.13 10.19
C ALA A 43 -2.83 3.82 10.46
N ALA A 44 -1.51 3.86 10.40
CA ALA A 44 -0.67 2.72 10.75
C ALA A 44 -0.85 2.31 12.21
N ASP A 45 -0.82 3.27 13.13
CA ASP A 45 -1.06 3.04 14.56
C ASP A 45 -2.46 2.46 14.81
N GLN A 46 -3.46 2.96 14.13
CA GLN A 46 -4.83 2.44 14.22
C GLN A 46 -4.92 0.98 13.76
N LEU A 47 -4.29 0.63 12.64
CA LEU A 47 -4.27 -0.75 12.14
C LEU A 47 -3.50 -1.68 13.09
N LEU A 48 -2.34 -1.27 13.57
CA LEU A 48 -1.55 -2.03 14.55
C LEU A 48 -2.31 -2.22 15.86
N GLY A 49 -2.99 -1.18 16.34
CA GLY A 49 -3.84 -1.25 17.53
C GLY A 49 -5.03 -2.20 17.38
N GLN A 50 -5.46 -2.49 16.16
CA GLN A 50 -6.51 -3.48 15.86
C GLN A 50 -5.94 -4.90 15.56
N GLY A 51 -4.66 -5.11 15.81
CA GLY A 51 -4.02 -6.42 15.72
C GLY A 51 -3.32 -6.71 14.39
N ALA A 52 -3.15 -5.73 13.50
CA ALA A 52 -2.38 -5.92 12.29
C ALA A 52 -0.93 -6.27 12.64
N GLN A 53 -0.41 -7.34 12.05
CA GLN A 53 0.97 -7.82 12.24
C GLN A 53 1.91 -7.38 11.12
N ALA A 54 1.35 -6.94 10.01
CA ALA A 54 2.09 -6.43 8.87
C ALA A 54 1.27 -5.35 8.17
N LEU A 55 1.95 -4.38 7.55
CA LEU A 55 1.32 -3.26 6.87
C LEU A 55 1.71 -3.25 5.40
N VAL A 56 0.73 -2.98 4.54
CA VAL A 56 0.93 -2.70 3.11
C VAL A 56 0.44 -1.29 2.83
N SER A 57 1.30 -0.48 2.24
CA SER A 57 0.89 0.79 1.63
C SER A 57 0.47 0.54 0.19
N TRP A 58 -0.73 0.95 -0.16
CA TRP A 58 -1.30 0.79 -1.50
C TRP A 58 -1.68 2.16 -2.05
N GLY A 59 -1.31 2.43 -3.28
CA GLY A 59 -1.67 3.69 -3.90
C GLY A 59 -1.04 3.90 -5.26
N THR A 60 -1.20 5.10 -5.78
CA THR A 60 -0.62 5.55 -7.03
C THR A 60 0.66 6.34 -6.79
N ALA A 61 1.59 6.28 -7.73
CA ALA A 61 2.85 7.01 -7.68
C ALA A 61 3.17 7.61 -9.05
N GLY A 62 3.85 8.76 -9.05
CA GLY A 62 4.41 9.33 -10.26
C GLY A 62 5.69 8.58 -10.66
N ALA A 63 5.80 8.19 -11.92
CA ALA A 63 7.01 7.59 -12.45
C ALA A 63 8.12 8.65 -12.57
N LEU A 64 9.31 8.33 -12.07
CA LEU A 64 10.50 9.14 -12.22
C LEU A 64 11.32 8.75 -13.47
N GLU A 65 11.07 7.56 -13.99
CA GLU A 65 11.72 7.05 -15.20
C GLU A 65 10.75 7.05 -16.39
N ARG A 66 11.24 7.50 -17.54
CA ARG A 66 10.44 7.60 -18.77
C ARG A 66 10.05 6.25 -19.37
N THR A 67 10.76 5.19 -19.00
CA THR A 67 10.50 3.82 -19.45
C THR A 67 9.29 3.18 -18.78
N LEU A 68 8.87 3.72 -17.64
CA LEU A 68 7.69 3.25 -16.92
C LEU A 68 6.43 3.81 -17.56
N THR A 69 5.57 2.93 -18.02
CA THR A 69 4.27 3.29 -18.60
C THR A 69 3.18 3.33 -17.54
N ALA A 70 2.14 4.14 -17.79
CA ALA A 70 0.98 4.19 -16.91
C ALA A 70 0.33 2.80 -16.77
N GLY A 71 -0.01 2.43 -15.56
CA GLY A 71 -0.56 1.11 -15.24
C GLY A 71 0.48 0.05 -14.86
N THR A 72 1.77 0.36 -14.95
CA THR A 72 2.82 -0.52 -14.41
C THR A 72 2.68 -0.62 -12.90
N LEU A 73 2.67 -1.85 -12.38
CA LEU A 73 2.68 -2.08 -10.94
C LEU A 73 4.12 -2.00 -10.42
N ILE A 74 4.34 -1.12 -9.47
CA ILE A 74 5.63 -0.97 -8.79
C ILE A 74 5.57 -1.71 -7.45
N LEU A 75 6.51 -2.62 -7.25
CA LEU A 75 6.70 -3.33 -5.98
C LEU A 75 8.12 -3.03 -5.46
N PRO A 76 8.30 -1.94 -4.72
CA PRO A 76 9.62 -1.50 -4.30
C PRO A 76 10.24 -2.45 -3.28
N THR A 77 11.56 -2.55 -3.28
CA THR A 77 12.34 -3.22 -2.23
C THR A 77 12.76 -2.27 -1.12
N THR A 78 12.79 -0.98 -1.45
CA THR A 78 13.16 0.09 -0.52
C THR A 78 12.29 1.31 -0.71
N VAL A 79 12.11 2.06 0.36
CA VAL A 79 11.46 3.38 0.36
C VAL A 79 12.41 4.37 1.03
N THR A 80 12.60 5.54 0.45
CA THR A 80 13.46 6.58 1.03
C THR A 80 12.70 7.91 1.18
N ASP A 81 13.02 8.63 2.23
CA ASP A 81 12.56 10.01 2.48
C ASP A 81 13.66 11.05 2.24
N LEU A 82 14.71 10.71 1.46
CA LEU A 82 15.94 11.46 1.20
C LEU A 82 16.95 11.48 2.35
N THR A 83 16.56 11.15 3.56
CA THR A 83 17.44 11.10 4.73
C THR A 83 17.64 9.68 5.25
N ARG A 84 16.61 8.86 5.13
CA ARG A 84 16.61 7.47 5.59
C ARG A 84 16.08 6.54 4.50
N THR A 85 16.61 5.32 4.50
CA THR A 85 16.14 4.24 3.64
C THR A 85 15.49 3.17 4.51
N PHE A 86 14.28 2.79 4.15
CA PHE A 86 13.52 1.72 4.78
C PHE A 86 13.47 0.53 3.83
N TYR A 87 13.72 -0.66 4.37
CA TYR A 87 13.66 -1.90 3.62
C TYR A 87 12.31 -2.57 3.85
N VAL A 88 11.70 -3.07 2.78
CA VAL A 88 10.48 -3.87 2.91
C VAL A 88 10.83 -5.28 3.41
N ASP A 89 9.84 -5.98 3.97
CA ASP A 89 10.03 -7.38 4.35
C ASP A 89 10.32 -8.25 3.10
N PRO A 90 11.51 -8.87 3.00
CA PRO A 90 11.91 -9.57 1.78
C PRO A 90 11.10 -10.84 1.52
N ALA A 91 10.64 -11.52 2.57
CA ALA A 91 9.84 -12.73 2.42
C ALA A 91 8.43 -12.40 1.90
N TRP A 92 7.85 -11.32 2.40
CA TRP A 92 6.55 -10.83 1.94
C TRP A 92 6.62 -10.30 0.51
N HIS A 93 7.64 -9.49 0.22
CA HIS A 93 7.92 -8.98 -1.11
C HIS A 93 8.04 -10.12 -2.14
N GLY A 94 8.85 -11.14 -1.83
CA GLY A 94 9.05 -12.30 -2.71
C GLY A 94 7.76 -13.08 -2.98
N ARG A 95 6.92 -13.26 -1.96
CA ARG A 95 5.61 -13.93 -2.12
C ARG A 95 4.66 -13.13 -2.98
N ILE A 96 4.54 -11.83 -2.76
CA ILE A 96 3.68 -10.94 -3.55
C ILE A 96 4.15 -10.93 -5.01
N ARG A 97 5.44 -10.75 -5.24
CA ARG A 97 6.02 -10.77 -6.58
C ARG A 97 5.76 -12.10 -7.30
N GLY A 98 5.91 -13.23 -6.60
CA GLY A 98 5.67 -14.56 -7.16
C GLY A 98 4.22 -14.76 -7.63
N VAL A 99 3.25 -14.19 -6.92
CA VAL A 99 1.83 -14.26 -7.31
C VAL A 99 1.50 -13.32 -8.47
N LEU A 100 2.15 -12.17 -8.55
CA LEU A 100 1.80 -11.11 -9.51
C LEU A 100 2.52 -11.21 -10.85
N LYS A 101 3.74 -11.75 -10.89
CA LYS A 101 4.62 -11.77 -12.07
C LYS A 101 3.98 -12.35 -13.34
N ASP A 102 3.10 -13.33 -13.16
CA ASP A 102 2.43 -14.03 -14.27
C ASP A 102 1.11 -13.35 -14.68
N ARG A 103 0.72 -12.29 -14.00
CA ARG A 103 -0.58 -11.63 -14.20
C ARG A 103 -0.45 -10.17 -14.64
N LEU A 104 0.59 -9.49 -14.22
CA LEU A 104 0.79 -8.05 -14.44
C LEU A 104 2.28 -7.75 -14.67
N PRO A 105 2.61 -6.71 -15.47
CA PRO A 105 3.96 -6.19 -15.50
C PRO A 105 4.30 -5.60 -14.12
N VAL A 106 5.32 -6.17 -13.48
CA VAL A 106 5.80 -5.77 -12.14
C VAL A 106 7.23 -5.32 -12.24
N GLU A 107 7.48 -4.11 -11.79
CA GLU A 107 8.80 -3.51 -11.69
C GLU A 107 9.26 -3.36 -10.23
#